data_63edd87a00f7bd21d19f731390cd01c9
#
_entry.id   63edd87a00f7bd21d19f731390cd01c9
#
_cell.length_a   1.000
_cell.length_b   1.000
_cell.length_c   1.000
_cell.angle_alpha   90.00
_cell.angle_beta   90.00
_cell.angle_gamma   90.00
#
_symmetry.space_group_name_H-M   'P 1'
#
loop_
_entity.id
_entity.type
_entity.pdbx_description
1 polymer ?
#
loop_
_entity_poly.entity_id
_entity_poly.type
_entity_poly.pdbx_seq_one_letter_code
_entity_poly.pdbx_strand_id
1 'polypeptide(L)'
;MRSLTLIFALVWVSVLGCSPQPARAQSRLASESDRVLRRAFEQHTSNLQVEGRGVVKRILPDDNDGSRHQRFILELGSGQTLLIAHNVDVAPRIPGLRKGDRLAFRGEYDWNPQGGVIHWTHHDPGGRHRGGWLKHKGKTYQ
;
A
#
# COMPACT_ATOMS: atom_id res chain seq x y z
N MET A 1 5.87 60.07 48.91
CA MET A 1 6.18 58.65 48.81
C MET A 1 5.48 58.11 47.58
N ARG A 2 6.23 57.80 46.53
CA ARG A 2 5.69 57.32 45.24
C ARG A 2 6.00 55.80 45.12
N SER A 3 4.94 54.98 45.17
CA SER A 3 5.07 53.54 44.96
C SER A 3 5.23 53.23 43.48
N LEU A 4 6.30 52.53 43.17
CA LEU A 4 6.63 52.07 41.83
C LEU A 4 6.12 50.63 41.70
N THR A 5 5.07 50.44 40.93
CA THR A 5 4.52 49.10 40.66
C THR A 5 5.26 48.50 39.45
N LEU A 6 6.05 47.46 39.66
CA LEU A 6 6.69 46.68 38.59
C LEU A 6 5.65 45.72 37.99
N ILE A 7 5.37 45.88 36.70
CA ILE A 7 4.56 44.94 35.94
C ILE A 7 5.51 43.92 35.30
N PHE A 8 5.45 42.69 35.76
CA PHE A 8 6.14 41.55 35.11
C PHE A 8 5.30 41.10 33.93
N ALA A 9 5.79 41.32 32.71
CA ALA A 9 5.20 40.76 31.51
C ALA A 9 5.70 39.32 31.31
N LEU A 10 4.80 38.34 31.52
CA LEU A 10 5.05 36.94 31.20
C LEU A 10 5.01 36.75 29.67
N VAL A 11 6.16 36.54 29.08
CA VAL A 11 6.27 36.15 27.64
C VAL A 11 6.00 34.66 27.57
N TRP A 12 4.83 34.29 27.04
CA TRP A 12 4.51 32.92 26.64
C TRP A 12 5.22 32.58 25.32
N VAL A 13 6.28 31.80 25.41
CA VAL A 13 6.91 31.19 24.23
C VAL A 13 6.07 29.98 23.83
N SER A 14 5.22 30.14 22.81
CA SER A 14 4.51 29.03 22.19
C SER A 14 5.48 28.18 21.37
N VAL A 15 5.92 27.06 21.91
CA VAL A 15 6.65 26.05 21.16
C VAL A 15 5.65 25.37 20.21
N LEU A 16 5.63 25.80 18.94
CA LEU A 16 4.91 25.09 17.89
C LEU A 16 5.60 23.71 17.71
N GLY A 17 5.03 22.69 18.35
CA GLY A 17 5.40 21.32 18.11
C GLY A 17 5.12 20.94 16.67
N CYS A 18 6.17 20.77 15.88
CA CYS A 18 6.08 20.28 14.51
C CYS A 18 5.75 18.78 14.54
N SER A 19 4.46 18.44 14.65
CA SER A 19 4.00 17.05 14.53
C SER A 19 4.28 16.56 13.10
N PRO A 20 4.90 15.39 12.89
CA PRO A 20 5.15 14.86 11.56
C PRO A 20 3.81 14.62 10.87
N GLN A 21 3.62 15.27 9.71
CA GLN A 21 2.38 15.16 8.95
C GLN A 21 2.19 13.72 8.45
N PRO A 22 0.98 13.14 8.56
CA PRO A 22 0.71 11.76 8.15
C PRO A 22 1.04 11.49 6.68
N ALA A 23 0.92 12.47 5.80
CA ALA A 23 1.29 12.37 4.38
C ALA A 23 2.78 12.09 4.15
N ARG A 24 3.69 12.65 4.95
CA ARG A 24 5.14 12.38 4.87
C ARG A 24 5.49 10.97 5.32
N ALA A 25 4.84 10.47 6.37
CA ALA A 25 5.03 9.09 6.82
C ALA A 25 4.55 8.08 5.75
N GLN A 26 3.40 8.32 5.15
CA GLN A 26 2.87 7.47 4.08
C GLN A 26 3.72 7.49 2.81
N SER A 27 4.32 8.63 2.44
CA SER A 27 5.26 8.73 1.32
C SER A 27 6.57 7.96 1.59
N ARG A 28 7.08 8.01 2.82
CA ARG A 28 8.28 7.25 3.21
C ARG A 28 8.03 5.73 3.16
N LEU A 29 6.90 5.27 3.67
CA LEU A 29 6.54 3.85 3.63
C LEU A 29 6.37 3.34 2.19
N ALA A 30 5.76 4.14 1.31
CA ALA A 30 5.64 3.79 -0.11
C ALA A 30 7.03 3.66 -0.78
N SER A 31 7.95 4.58 -0.52
CA SER A 31 9.30 4.52 -1.07
C SER A 31 10.12 3.35 -0.52
N GLU A 32 9.89 2.94 0.72
CA GLU A 32 10.52 1.76 1.33
C GLU A 32 10.02 0.47 0.67
N SER A 33 8.70 0.31 0.54
CA SER A 33 8.10 -0.84 -0.16
C SER A 33 8.58 -0.95 -1.61
N ASP A 34 8.68 0.18 -2.31
CA ASP A 34 9.18 0.21 -3.69
C ASP A 34 10.64 -0.27 -3.78
N ARG A 35 11.48 0.08 -2.79
CA ARG A 35 12.88 -0.39 -2.72
C ARG A 35 12.97 -1.89 -2.45
N VAL A 36 12.13 -2.40 -1.54
CA VAL A 36 12.06 -3.84 -1.24
C VAL A 36 11.65 -4.62 -2.48
N LEU A 37 10.59 -4.19 -3.16
CA LEU A 37 10.07 -4.84 -4.37
C LEU A 37 11.06 -4.76 -5.54
N ARG A 38 11.76 -3.66 -5.72
CA ARG A 38 12.82 -3.54 -6.72
C ARG A 38 13.94 -4.53 -6.45
N ARG A 39 14.43 -4.60 -5.21
CA ARG A 39 15.47 -5.57 -4.82
C ARG A 39 15.02 -7.01 -5.03
N ALA A 40 13.78 -7.34 -4.66
CA ALA A 40 13.22 -8.66 -4.87
C ALA A 40 13.18 -9.01 -6.37
N PHE A 41 12.82 -8.05 -7.23
CA PHE A 41 12.84 -8.23 -8.67
C PHE A 41 14.26 -8.47 -9.22
N GLU A 42 15.23 -7.65 -8.82
CA GLU A 42 16.63 -7.75 -9.25
C GLU A 42 17.29 -9.06 -8.78
N GLN A 43 16.91 -9.56 -7.61
CA GLN A 43 17.45 -10.80 -7.01
C GLN A 43 16.63 -12.05 -7.32
N HIS A 44 15.57 -11.95 -8.13
CA HIS A 44 14.64 -13.05 -8.44
C HIS A 44 14.07 -13.73 -7.19
N THR A 45 13.78 -12.93 -6.16
CA THR A 45 13.23 -13.41 -4.89
C THR A 45 11.73 -13.63 -4.99
N SER A 46 11.23 -14.74 -4.48
CA SER A 46 9.81 -15.09 -4.38
C SER A 46 9.41 -15.37 -2.92
N ASN A 47 8.11 -15.61 -2.66
CA ASN A 47 7.54 -15.88 -1.34
C ASN A 47 7.79 -14.74 -0.33
N LEU A 48 7.72 -13.49 -0.79
CA LEU A 48 8.00 -12.33 0.04
C LEU A 48 6.69 -11.62 0.44
N GLN A 49 6.41 -11.57 1.75
CA GLN A 49 5.29 -10.78 2.26
C GLN A 49 5.59 -9.28 2.17
N VAL A 50 4.76 -8.57 1.44
CA VAL A 50 4.95 -7.14 1.16
C VAL A 50 3.66 -6.34 1.35
N GLU A 51 3.85 -5.08 1.66
CA GLU A 51 2.80 -4.05 1.56
C GLU A 51 3.29 -2.97 0.60
N GLY A 52 2.36 -2.39 -0.16
CA GLY A 52 2.71 -1.33 -1.08
C GLY A 52 1.49 -0.57 -1.56
N ARG A 53 1.75 0.35 -2.48
CA ARG A 53 0.71 1.12 -3.15
C ARG A 53 1.14 1.49 -4.54
N GLY A 54 0.17 1.70 -5.40
CA GLY A 54 0.44 2.11 -6.77
C GLY A 54 -0.81 2.66 -7.45
N VAL A 55 -0.67 2.83 -8.75
CA VAL A 55 -1.75 3.29 -9.64
C VAL A 55 -2.09 2.18 -10.63
N VAL A 56 -3.36 1.91 -10.80
CA VAL A 56 -3.84 0.92 -11.77
C VAL A 56 -3.47 1.38 -13.18
N LYS A 57 -2.60 0.65 -13.85
CA LYS A 57 -2.14 0.94 -15.21
C LYS A 57 -3.03 0.31 -16.27
N ARG A 58 -3.53 -0.89 -16.00
CA ARG A 58 -4.39 -1.64 -16.92
C ARG A 58 -5.23 -2.66 -16.18
N ILE A 59 -6.51 -2.78 -16.54
CA ILE A 59 -7.37 -3.88 -16.14
C ILE A 59 -7.17 -5.03 -17.15
N LEU A 60 -7.08 -6.24 -16.64
CA LEU A 60 -6.95 -7.45 -17.44
C LEU A 60 -8.25 -8.26 -17.36
N PRO A 61 -8.48 -9.17 -18.33
CA PRO A 61 -9.53 -10.18 -18.19
C PRO A 61 -9.29 -11.01 -16.90
N ASP A 62 -10.39 -11.44 -16.28
CA ASP A 62 -10.29 -12.36 -15.16
C ASP A 62 -9.62 -13.67 -15.59
N ASP A 63 -8.89 -14.26 -14.66
CA ASP A 63 -8.44 -15.63 -14.80
C ASP A 63 -9.49 -16.55 -14.19
N ASN A 64 -9.96 -17.48 -14.99
CA ASN A 64 -10.97 -18.47 -14.58
C ASN A 64 -10.41 -19.90 -14.63
N ASP A 65 -9.11 -20.05 -14.79
CA ASP A 65 -8.47 -21.35 -14.71
C ASP A 65 -8.18 -21.71 -13.25
N GLY A 66 -8.88 -22.71 -12.75
CA GLY A 66 -8.92 -23.03 -11.33
C GLY A 66 -9.72 -22.00 -10.52
N SER A 67 -9.12 -21.40 -9.49
CA SER A 67 -9.73 -20.31 -8.71
C SER A 67 -9.82 -19.03 -9.54
N ARG A 68 -10.97 -18.34 -9.42
CA ARG A 68 -11.19 -17.10 -10.18
C ARG A 68 -10.39 -15.93 -9.59
N HIS A 69 -9.68 -15.21 -10.44
CA HIS A 69 -8.92 -14.04 -10.03
C HIS A 69 -9.31 -12.80 -10.82
N GLN A 70 -9.62 -11.72 -10.09
CA GLN A 70 -9.62 -10.39 -10.67
C GLN A 70 -8.18 -9.96 -10.88
N ARG A 71 -7.82 -9.57 -12.12
CA ARG A 71 -6.44 -9.24 -12.48
C ARG A 71 -6.30 -7.82 -13.00
N PHE A 72 -5.21 -7.18 -12.61
CA PHE A 72 -4.84 -5.87 -13.13
C PHE A 72 -3.35 -5.59 -12.93
N ILE A 73 -2.82 -4.68 -13.72
CA ILE A 73 -1.44 -4.20 -13.60
C ILE A 73 -1.44 -2.94 -12.73
N LEU A 74 -0.63 -2.98 -11.68
CA LEU A 74 -0.37 -1.86 -10.78
C LEU A 74 1.02 -1.30 -11.06
N GLU A 75 1.16 0.02 -11.23
CA GLU A 75 2.43 0.71 -11.35
C GLU A 75 2.80 1.37 -10.01
N LEU A 76 3.97 1.03 -9.50
CA LEU A 76 4.53 1.60 -8.27
C LEU A 76 5.12 2.99 -8.53
N GLY A 77 5.39 3.74 -7.46
CA GLY A 77 6.07 5.02 -7.55
C GLY A 77 7.48 4.94 -8.15
N SER A 78 8.12 3.77 -8.08
CA SER A 78 9.40 3.47 -8.72
C SER A 78 9.32 3.24 -10.23
N GLY A 79 8.12 3.12 -10.81
CA GLY A 79 7.89 2.72 -12.19
C GLY A 79 7.85 1.21 -12.41
N GLN A 80 8.20 0.38 -11.42
CA GLN A 80 8.02 -1.08 -11.49
C GLN A 80 6.53 -1.40 -11.62
N THR A 81 6.18 -2.38 -12.46
CA THR A 81 4.81 -2.86 -12.61
C THR A 81 4.64 -4.22 -11.95
N LEU A 82 3.51 -4.42 -11.31
CA LEU A 82 3.13 -5.67 -10.66
C LEU A 82 1.83 -6.18 -11.26
N LEU A 83 1.74 -7.48 -11.49
CA LEU A 83 0.45 -8.13 -11.68
C LEU A 83 -0.20 -8.30 -10.30
N ILE A 84 -1.41 -7.82 -10.14
CA ILE A 84 -2.24 -8.17 -8.98
C ILE A 84 -3.19 -9.29 -9.42
N ALA A 85 -3.16 -10.40 -8.68
CA ALA A 85 -4.04 -11.55 -8.86
C ALA A 85 -4.87 -11.74 -7.57
N HIS A 86 -6.06 -11.14 -7.54
CA HIS A 86 -6.95 -11.15 -6.38
C HIS A 86 -7.98 -12.26 -6.50
N ASN A 87 -7.92 -13.26 -5.63
CA ASN A 87 -8.83 -14.39 -5.63
C ASN A 87 -10.23 -13.97 -5.21
N VAL A 88 -11.18 -13.99 -6.15
CA VAL A 88 -12.57 -13.56 -5.94
C VAL A 88 -13.49 -14.70 -5.53
N ASP A 89 -12.98 -15.92 -5.36
CA ASP A 89 -13.72 -17.03 -4.75
C ASP A 89 -13.69 -16.97 -3.22
N VAL A 90 -12.68 -16.31 -2.65
CA VAL A 90 -12.48 -16.21 -1.19
C VAL A 90 -12.54 -14.78 -0.65
N ALA A 91 -12.51 -13.77 -1.51
CA ALA A 91 -12.60 -12.36 -1.13
C ALA A 91 -13.48 -11.57 -2.10
N PRO A 92 -14.11 -10.47 -1.65
CA PRO A 92 -14.94 -9.65 -2.51
C PRO A 92 -14.13 -9.01 -3.64
N ARG A 93 -14.67 -9.07 -4.87
CA ARG A 93 -14.17 -8.31 -6.03
C ARG A 93 -14.18 -6.81 -5.73
N ILE A 94 -13.22 -6.07 -6.26
CA ILE A 94 -13.26 -4.60 -6.30
C ILE A 94 -14.16 -4.17 -7.45
N PRO A 95 -15.37 -3.65 -7.19
CA PRO A 95 -16.28 -3.22 -8.24
C PRO A 95 -15.80 -1.90 -8.85
N GLY A 96 -15.96 -1.76 -10.16
CA GLY A 96 -15.70 -0.50 -10.86
C GLY A 96 -14.25 -0.02 -10.82
N LEU A 97 -13.29 -0.92 -10.58
CA LEU A 97 -11.86 -0.59 -10.64
C LEU A 97 -11.48 -0.13 -12.05
N ARG A 98 -10.73 0.97 -12.16
CA ARG A 98 -10.37 1.61 -13.43
C ARG A 98 -8.89 1.95 -13.50
N LYS A 99 -8.37 2.06 -14.72
CA LYS A 99 -7.07 2.69 -14.97
C LYS A 99 -7.02 4.08 -14.33
N GLY A 100 -5.92 4.38 -13.63
CA GLY A 100 -5.71 5.63 -12.89
C GLY A 100 -6.15 5.57 -11.41
N ASP A 101 -6.91 4.56 -10.99
CA ASP A 101 -7.27 4.39 -9.58
C ASP A 101 -6.03 4.12 -8.73
N ARG A 102 -6.00 4.72 -7.54
CA ARG A 102 -4.98 4.44 -6.52
C ARG A 102 -5.41 3.25 -5.68
N LEU A 103 -4.47 2.37 -5.42
CA LEU A 103 -4.70 1.15 -4.67
C LEU A 103 -3.51 0.87 -3.74
N ALA A 104 -3.81 0.42 -2.52
CA ALA A 104 -2.82 -0.15 -1.62
C ALA A 104 -3.07 -1.65 -1.47
N PHE A 105 -2.01 -2.40 -1.20
CA PHE A 105 -2.08 -3.84 -1.09
C PHE A 105 -1.19 -4.37 0.03
N ARG A 106 -1.55 -5.54 0.54
CA ARG A 106 -0.72 -6.49 1.26
C ARG A 106 -0.92 -7.85 0.64
N GLY A 107 0.15 -8.56 0.39
CA GLY A 107 0.10 -9.90 -0.18
C GLY A 107 1.48 -10.51 -0.29
N GLU A 108 1.57 -11.65 -0.94
CA GLU A 108 2.81 -12.32 -1.24
C GLU A 108 3.28 -11.95 -2.64
N TYR A 109 4.53 -11.54 -2.72
CA TYR A 109 5.22 -11.27 -3.98
C TYR A 109 5.93 -12.53 -4.47
N ASP A 110 5.66 -12.88 -5.72
CA ASP A 110 6.43 -13.85 -6.47
C ASP A 110 7.06 -13.23 -7.71
N TRP A 111 8.30 -13.59 -7.94
CA TRP A 111 9.04 -13.09 -9.09
C TRP A 111 8.50 -13.63 -10.43
N ASN A 112 8.44 -12.77 -11.41
CA ASN A 112 8.35 -13.12 -12.82
C ASN A 112 9.07 -12.06 -13.66
N PRO A 113 9.43 -12.35 -14.93
CA PRO A 113 10.24 -11.42 -15.74
C PRO A 113 9.50 -10.11 -16.12
N GLN A 114 8.20 -9.97 -15.87
CA GLN A 114 7.41 -8.77 -16.16
C GLN A 114 7.28 -7.82 -14.95
N GLY A 115 8.00 -8.08 -13.84
CA GLY A 115 8.00 -7.20 -12.66
C GLY A 115 7.54 -7.88 -11.38
N GLY A 116 6.92 -9.06 -11.48
CA GLY A 116 6.41 -9.85 -10.38
C GLY A 116 4.89 -9.84 -10.27
N VAL A 117 4.37 -10.75 -9.45
CA VAL A 117 2.96 -10.88 -9.11
C VAL A 117 2.75 -10.70 -7.63
N ILE A 118 1.65 -10.06 -7.25
CA ILE A 118 1.12 -10.04 -5.88
C ILE A 118 -0.15 -10.89 -5.87
N HIS A 119 -0.14 -11.91 -5.05
CA HIS A 119 -1.29 -12.75 -4.75
C HIS A 119 -1.47 -12.88 -3.23
N TRP A 120 -2.32 -13.79 -2.72
CA TRP A 120 -2.66 -13.86 -1.29
C TRP A 120 -3.12 -12.51 -0.71
N THR A 121 -3.90 -11.77 -1.50
CA THR A 121 -4.44 -10.45 -1.15
C THR A 121 -5.78 -10.55 -0.44
N HIS A 122 -5.98 -11.59 0.37
CA HIS A 122 -7.20 -11.91 1.09
C HIS A 122 -6.86 -12.56 2.43
N HIS A 123 -7.87 -12.66 3.29
CA HIS A 123 -7.75 -13.46 4.51
C HIS A 123 -7.59 -14.96 4.17
N ASP A 124 -6.75 -15.68 4.92
CA ASP A 124 -6.68 -17.14 4.81
C ASP A 124 -7.60 -17.80 5.84
N PRO A 125 -8.74 -18.39 5.42
CA PRO A 125 -9.63 -19.09 6.33
C PRO A 125 -8.99 -20.28 7.02
N GLY A 126 -7.96 -20.87 6.40
CA GLY A 126 -7.20 -22.00 6.95
C GLY A 126 -6.12 -21.61 7.95
N GLY A 127 -5.82 -20.33 8.10
CA GLY A 127 -4.81 -19.81 9.03
C GLY A 127 -3.37 -20.28 8.76
N ARG A 128 -3.11 -20.85 7.58
CA ARG A 128 -1.80 -21.39 7.19
C ARG A 128 -0.93 -20.36 6.48
N HIS A 129 -1.56 -19.30 5.98
CA HIS A 129 -0.92 -18.25 5.23
C HIS A 129 -1.14 -16.88 5.89
N ARG A 130 -0.21 -15.98 5.72
CA ARG A 130 -0.35 -14.62 6.23
C ARG A 130 -1.41 -13.88 5.42
N GLY A 131 -2.46 -13.41 6.10
CA GLY A 131 -3.56 -12.69 5.45
C GLY A 131 -3.08 -11.42 4.74
N GLY A 132 -3.64 -11.19 3.56
CA GLY A 132 -3.44 -10.01 2.75
C GLY A 132 -4.72 -9.18 2.60
N TRP A 133 -4.64 -8.12 1.83
CA TRP A 133 -5.78 -7.25 1.52
C TRP A 133 -5.48 -6.34 0.33
N LEU A 134 -6.54 -5.84 -0.30
CA LEU A 134 -6.51 -4.70 -1.20
C LEU A 134 -7.32 -3.56 -0.59
N LYS A 135 -6.83 -2.31 -0.72
CA LYS A 135 -7.56 -1.12 -0.28
C LYS A 135 -7.77 -0.19 -1.46
N HIS A 136 -9.03 0.12 -1.74
CA HIS A 136 -9.45 1.00 -2.81
C HIS A 136 -10.53 1.97 -2.31
N LYS A 137 -10.33 3.28 -2.50
CA LYS A 137 -11.28 4.34 -2.08
C LYS A 137 -11.77 4.18 -0.63
N GLY A 138 -10.84 3.89 0.28
CA GLY A 138 -11.13 3.74 1.72
C GLY A 138 -11.73 2.40 2.14
N LYS A 139 -12.11 1.53 1.20
CA LYS A 139 -12.65 0.19 1.48
C LYS A 139 -11.55 -0.87 1.39
N THR A 140 -11.59 -1.83 2.31
CA THR A 140 -10.71 -3.00 2.32
C THR A 140 -11.45 -4.21 1.72
N TYR A 141 -10.73 -4.97 0.91
CA TYR A 141 -11.15 -6.21 0.26
C TYR A 141 -10.17 -7.31 0.70
N GLN A 142 -10.68 -8.30 1.44
CA GLN A 142 -9.89 -9.41 2.03
C GLN A 142 -10.73 -10.62 2.32
#